data_70bf31efbb7a44d2c9eddf2b7e83e48b
#
_entry.id   70bf31efbb7a44d2c9eddf2b7e83e48b
#
_cell.length_a   1.000
_cell.length_b   1.000
_cell.length_c   1.000
_cell.angle_alpha   90.00
_cell.angle_beta   90.00
_cell.angle_gamma   90.00
#
_symmetry.space_group_name_H-M   'P 1'
#
loop_
_entity.id
_entity.type
_entity.pdbx_description
1 polymer ?
#
loop_
_entity_poly.entity_id
_entity_poly.type
_entity_poly.pdbx_seq_one_letter_code
_entity_poly.pdbx_strand_id
1 'polypeptide(L)'
;MKPAFEMALIIRDYGDAFVQKVAVLKQHKRVLNALKICRTAELGGHVDRCDSCAHERISYNSCRNRHCPKCQNTNRERWILARKEDLLNCSYFHVVFTIPQELNAFCLKHSKELYNILFQASKETLFTFGNDKKHLGAQMGAISVLHTWGQNLSLHPHVHMIVPGGGFTKENQWKNCASEGDFLFPVRAMATVYRGKFMEKFMQFLAENGTPIELSLRRKLYDKKWVVYAKQPFKNAENVVEYLGRYSHKIAISNHRLKAIADGNVSFSYKDYAHGSVTKFMTLEADEFLRRFCLHILPPKFVKMRHYGFLSSRAKQKLKIEQMKQGISTAKKSSKIEKKGYKEITKNQLGFDVDQCVCCKKGRMITVMQFMANAPPKQINDKRKKQINSTL
;
A
#
# COMPACT_ATOMS: atom_id res chain seq x y z
N MET A 1 12.81 -8.42 -15.19
CA MET A 1 13.08 -9.88 -15.02
C MET A 1 11.99 -10.51 -14.17
N LYS A 2 11.51 -11.70 -14.53
CA LYS A 2 10.53 -12.46 -13.75
C LYS A 2 11.22 -12.99 -12.48
N PRO A 3 10.61 -12.91 -11.27
CA PRO A 3 11.23 -13.45 -10.07
C PRO A 3 11.36 -14.98 -10.18
N ALA A 4 12.49 -15.52 -9.69
CA ALA A 4 12.74 -16.97 -9.70
C ALA A 4 11.83 -17.71 -8.70
N PHE A 5 11.51 -17.07 -7.58
CA PHE A 5 10.68 -17.64 -6.52
C PHE A 5 9.45 -16.77 -6.25
N GLU A 6 8.36 -17.41 -5.86
CA GLU A 6 7.09 -16.76 -5.56
C GLU A 6 6.55 -17.15 -4.20
N MET A 7 5.90 -16.23 -3.52
CA MET A 7 5.18 -16.49 -2.27
C MET A 7 4.17 -17.65 -2.38
N ALA A 8 3.56 -17.80 -3.56
CA ALA A 8 2.62 -18.89 -3.84
C ALA A 8 3.29 -20.27 -3.76
N LEU A 9 4.57 -20.41 -4.13
CA LEU A 9 5.34 -21.65 -4.00
C LEU A 9 5.48 -22.04 -2.53
N ILE A 10 5.94 -21.12 -1.69
CA ILE A 10 6.11 -21.35 -0.26
C ILE A 10 4.79 -21.80 0.38
N ILE A 11 3.69 -21.13 0.04
CA ILE A 11 2.37 -21.50 0.59
C ILE A 11 1.89 -22.86 0.07
N ARG A 12 2.19 -23.20 -1.18
CA ARG A 12 1.84 -24.51 -1.75
C ARG A 12 2.60 -25.65 -1.09
N ASP A 13 3.90 -25.45 -0.89
CA ASP A 13 4.79 -26.50 -0.44
C ASP A 13 4.71 -26.70 1.10
N TYR A 14 4.53 -25.60 1.86
CA TYR A 14 4.58 -25.62 3.32
C TYR A 14 3.30 -25.11 4.02
N GLY A 15 2.38 -24.48 3.28
CA GLY A 15 1.24 -23.77 3.89
C GLY A 15 0.25 -24.69 4.59
N ASP A 16 -0.03 -25.88 4.05
CA ASP A 16 -1.00 -26.81 4.62
C ASP A 16 -0.46 -27.42 5.93
N ALA A 17 0.84 -27.81 5.96
CA ALA A 17 1.52 -28.27 7.18
C ALA A 17 1.59 -27.19 8.25
N PHE A 18 1.91 -25.94 7.85
CA PHE A 18 1.90 -24.79 8.76
C PHE A 18 0.55 -24.56 9.42
N VAL A 19 -0.55 -24.62 8.65
CA VAL A 19 -1.92 -24.39 9.16
C VAL A 19 -2.38 -25.52 10.10
N GLN A 20 -1.83 -26.72 9.97
CA GLN A 20 -2.09 -27.83 10.89
C GLN A 20 -1.33 -27.69 12.21
N LYS A 21 -0.06 -27.26 12.14
CA LYS A 21 0.80 -27.11 13.32
C LYS A 21 0.48 -25.87 14.17
N VAL A 22 0.03 -24.79 13.56
CA VAL A 22 -0.16 -23.50 14.21
C VAL A 22 -1.63 -23.11 14.24
N ALA A 23 -2.10 -22.57 15.37
CA ALA A 23 -3.45 -22.01 15.50
C ALA A 23 -3.61 -20.75 14.63
N VAL A 24 -3.84 -20.94 13.34
CA VAL A 24 -3.95 -19.86 12.35
C VAL A 24 -5.38 -19.33 12.28
N LEU A 25 -5.56 -18.01 12.39
CA LEU A 25 -6.86 -17.37 12.29
C LEU A 25 -7.55 -17.67 10.94
N LYS A 26 -8.89 -17.83 10.94
CA LYS A 26 -9.70 -18.08 9.73
C LYS A 26 -9.38 -17.09 8.60
N GLN A 27 -9.15 -15.82 8.94
CA GLN A 27 -8.75 -14.79 7.99
C GLN A 27 -7.37 -15.07 7.37
N HIS A 28 -6.39 -15.51 8.15
CA HIS A 28 -5.07 -15.82 7.65
C HIS A 28 -5.14 -17.00 6.67
N LYS A 29 -5.89 -18.06 7.01
CA LYS A 29 -6.16 -19.20 6.11
C LYS A 29 -6.74 -18.74 4.77
N ARG A 30 -7.74 -17.84 4.80
CA ARG A 30 -8.34 -17.26 3.58
C ARG A 30 -7.33 -16.49 2.73
N VAL A 31 -6.44 -15.70 3.36
CA VAL A 31 -5.42 -14.94 2.64
C VAL A 31 -4.38 -15.88 2.04
N LEU A 32 -3.85 -16.83 2.82
CA LEU A 32 -2.88 -17.81 2.32
C LEU A 32 -3.45 -18.58 1.12
N ASN A 33 -4.68 -19.11 1.23
CA ASN A 33 -5.31 -19.80 0.12
C ASN A 33 -5.47 -18.89 -1.12
N ALA A 34 -5.92 -17.65 -0.94
CA ALA A 34 -6.04 -16.71 -2.05
C ALA A 34 -4.70 -16.44 -2.76
N LEU A 35 -3.59 -16.41 -2.02
CA LEU A 35 -2.26 -16.25 -2.60
C LEU A 35 -1.77 -17.53 -3.29
N LYS A 36 -2.06 -18.71 -2.71
CA LYS A 36 -1.74 -20.06 -3.25
C LYS A 36 -2.32 -20.21 -4.64
N ILE A 37 -3.61 -19.92 -4.82
CA ILE A 37 -4.35 -20.10 -6.07
C ILE A 37 -4.28 -18.91 -7.04
N CYS A 38 -3.56 -17.85 -6.68
CA CYS A 38 -3.49 -16.63 -7.50
C CYS A 38 -2.82 -16.87 -8.85
N ARG A 39 -3.55 -16.61 -9.93
CA ARG A 39 -3.15 -16.86 -11.31
C ARG A 39 -2.87 -18.34 -11.58
N THR A 40 -3.75 -19.20 -11.12
CA THR A 40 -3.83 -20.63 -11.47
C THR A 40 -5.20 -20.94 -12.09
N ALA A 41 -5.35 -22.13 -12.63
CA ALA A 41 -6.61 -22.63 -13.20
C ALA A 41 -7.76 -22.64 -12.17
N GLU A 42 -7.45 -22.76 -10.89
CA GLU A 42 -8.44 -22.72 -9.80
C GLU A 42 -9.25 -21.41 -9.71
N LEU A 43 -8.75 -20.32 -10.28
CA LEU A 43 -9.48 -19.05 -10.39
C LEU A 43 -10.13 -18.85 -11.76
N GLY A 44 -10.02 -19.84 -12.66
CA GLY A 44 -10.42 -19.70 -14.05
C GLY A 44 -9.52 -18.75 -14.83
N GLY A 45 -9.93 -18.43 -16.05
CA GLY A 45 -9.14 -17.59 -16.94
C GLY A 45 -9.74 -17.46 -18.32
N HIS A 46 -8.89 -17.12 -19.29
CA HIS A 46 -9.25 -17.02 -20.69
C HIS A 46 -8.08 -17.41 -21.57
N VAL A 47 -8.40 -17.82 -22.79
CA VAL A 47 -7.44 -18.04 -23.86
C VAL A 47 -7.59 -16.92 -24.86
N ASP A 48 -6.49 -16.24 -25.12
CA ASP A 48 -6.37 -15.25 -26.18
C ASP A 48 -5.64 -15.87 -27.36
N ARG A 49 -6.10 -15.61 -28.60
CA ARG A 49 -5.45 -16.01 -29.84
C ARG A 49 -5.12 -14.79 -30.68
N CYS A 50 -3.94 -14.78 -31.27
CA CYS A 50 -3.54 -13.73 -32.19
C CYS A 50 -4.31 -13.83 -33.50
N ASP A 51 -4.82 -12.70 -34.00
CA ASP A 51 -5.53 -12.60 -35.27
C ASP A 51 -4.63 -12.78 -36.51
N SER A 52 -3.30 -12.57 -36.37
CA SER A 52 -2.35 -12.62 -37.46
C SER A 52 -1.55 -13.92 -37.54
N CYS A 53 -1.08 -14.46 -36.39
CA CYS A 53 -0.19 -15.62 -36.36
C CYS A 53 -0.75 -16.82 -35.59
N ALA A 54 -1.99 -16.74 -35.14
CA ALA A 54 -2.70 -17.78 -34.38
C ALA A 54 -2.01 -18.19 -33.04
N HIS A 55 -0.97 -17.46 -32.59
CA HIS A 55 -0.33 -17.72 -31.30
C HIS A 55 -1.36 -17.65 -30.17
N GLU A 56 -1.40 -18.64 -29.29
CA GLU A 56 -2.31 -18.70 -28.15
C GLU A 56 -1.61 -18.36 -26.85
N ARG A 57 -2.33 -17.66 -25.98
CA ARG A 57 -1.88 -17.30 -24.63
C ARG A 57 -2.98 -17.58 -23.62
N ILE A 58 -2.68 -18.38 -22.62
CA ILE A 58 -3.55 -18.62 -21.47
C ILE A 58 -3.30 -17.55 -20.42
N SER A 59 -4.35 -16.89 -19.94
CA SER A 59 -4.31 -15.88 -18.91
C SER A 59 -5.24 -16.26 -17.76
N TYR A 60 -4.67 -16.56 -16.59
CA TYR A 60 -5.42 -16.92 -15.40
C TYR A 60 -5.87 -15.70 -14.59
N ASN A 61 -7.02 -15.80 -13.96
CA ASN A 61 -7.58 -14.77 -13.11
C ASN A 61 -6.72 -14.49 -11.86
N SER A 62 -6.75 -13.27 -11.38
CA SER A 62 -6.01 -12.85 -10.21
C SER A 62 -6.88 -12.90 -8.94
N CYS A 63 -6.28 -13.21 -7.78
CA CYS A 63 -6.99 -13.26 -6.51
C CYS A 63 -7.43 -11.89 -5.97
N ARG A 64 -6.93 -10.79 -6.52
CA ARG A 64 -7.18 -9.39 -6.12
C ARG A 64 -6.93 -9.11 -4.62
N ASN A 65 -6.28 -10.02 -3.91
CA ASN A 65 -6.00 -9.87 -2.50
C ASN A 65 -4.93 -8.78 -2.28
N ARG A 66 -5.16 -7.89 -1.31
CA ARG A 66 -4.26 -6.78 -0.99
C ARG A 66 -2.89 -7.21 -0.42
N HIS A 67 -2.75 -8.45 0.01
CA HIS A 67 -1.49 -9.02 0.48
C HIS A 67 -0.73 -9.80 -0.61
N CYS A 68 -1.31 -9.93 -1.81
CA CYS A 68 -0.72 -10.72 -2.89
C CYS A 68 0.37 -9.95 -3.65
N PRO A 69 1.61 -10.47 -3.74
CA PRO A 69 2.71 -9.85 -4.48
C PRO A 69 2.43 -9.64 -5.98
N LYS A 70 1.60 -10.50 -6.57
CA LYS A 70 1.27 -10.44 -8.00
C LYS A 70 0.20 -9.40 -8.34
N CYS A 71 -0.67 -9.01 -7.36
CA CYS A 71 -1.89 -8.24 -7.64
C CYS A 71 -1.75 -6.74 -7.43
N GLN A 72 -0.66 -6.24 -6.80
CA GLN A 72 -0.61 -4.86 -6.34
C GLN A 72 -0.12 -3.83 -7.37
N ASN A 73 0.57 -4.23 -8.42
CA ASN A 73 1.19 -3.29 -9.36
C ASN A 73 0.16 -2.36 -10.04
N THR A 74 -0.89 -2.91 -10.64
CA THR A 74 -1.92 -2.10 -11.32
C THR A 74 -2.68 -1.19 -10.35
N ASN A 75 -2.97 -1.68 -9.13
CA ASN A 75 -3.63 -0.87 -8.11
C ASN A 75 -2.74 0.27 -7.64
N ARG A 76 -1.43 0.05 -7.57
CA ARG A 76 -0.44 1.08 -7.27
C ARG A 76 -0.45 2.17 -8.33
N GLU A 77 -0.40 1.81 -9.62
CA GLU A 77 -0.38 2.79 -10.71
C GLU A 77 -1.70 3.60 -10.78
N ARG A 78 -2.85 2.94 -10.56
CA ARG A 78 -4.13 3.67 -10.44
C ARG A 78 -4.11 4.67 -9.30
N TRP A 79 -3.56 4.28 -8.17
CA TRP A 79 -3.46 5.16 -7.00
C TRP A 79 -2.53 6.34 -7.30
N ILE A 80 -1.37 6.10 -7.91
CA ILE A 80 -0.42 7.15 -8.32
C ILE A 80 -1.10 8.15 -9.23
N LEU A 81 -1.75 7.69 -10.30
CA LEU A 81 -2.46 8.55 -11.25
C LEU A 81 -3.53 9.40 -10.55
N ALA A 82 -4.35 8.78 -9.70
CA ALA A 82 -5.37 9.51 -8.95
C ALA A 82 -4.78 10.54 -7.96
N ARG A 83 -3.61 10.29 -7.40
CA ARG A 83 -2.96 11.25 -6.48
C ARG A 83 -2.21 12.36 -7.19
N LYS A 84 -1.67 12.11 -8.39
CA LYS A 84 -1.10 13.18 -9.23
C LYS A 84 -2.12 14.28 -9.54
N GLU A 85 -3.41 13.93 -9.63
CA GLU A 85 -4.49 14.91 -9.84
C GLU A 85 -4.82 15.74 -8.58
N ASP A 86 -4.44 15.27 -7.39
CA ASP A 86 -4.70 15.99 -6.14
C ASP A 86 -3.52 16.89 -5.71
N LEU A 87 -2.49 17.04 -6.55
CA LEU A 87 -1.29 17.82 -6.21
C LEU A 87 -1.57 19.33 -6.28
N LEU A 88 -0.94 20.05 -5.34
CA LEU A 88 -0.81 21.49 -5.29
C LEU A 88 0.63 21.89 -5.60
N ASN A 89 0.83 23.11 -6.06
CA ASN A 89 2.17 23.66 -6.30
C ASN A 89 2.80 24.12 -4.98
N CYS A 90 3.24 23.17 -4.18
CA CYS A 90 3.91 23.37 -2.91
C CYS A 90 4.90 22.25 -2.63
N SER A 91 5.78 22.42 -1.65
CA SER A 91 6.64 21.35 -1.14
C SER A 91 5.82 20.24 -0.49
N TYR A 92 6.34 19.01 -0.51
CA TYR A 92 5.69 17.88 0.14
C TYR A 92 6.67 17.18 1.07
N PHE A 93 6.20 16.82 2.24
CA PHE A 93 6.97 16.15 3.27
C PHE A 93 6.54 14.71 3.45
N HIS A 94 7.51 13.85 3.67
CA HIS A 94 7.27 12.47 4.08
C HIS A 94 7.53 12.35 5.57
N VAL A 95 6.48 12.13 6.36
CA VAL A 95 6.57 11.97 7.81
C VAL A 95 6.19 10.55 8.19
N VAL A 96 6.94 9.95 9.11
CA VAL A 96 6.70 8.58 9.60
C VAL A 96 6.52 8.62 11.12
N PHE A 97 5.46 7.98 11.59
CA PHE A 97 5.20 7.77 13.02
C PHE A 97 5.23 6.28 13.33
N THR A 98 5.97 5.89 14.34
CA THR A 98 6.22 4.49 14.68
C THR A 98 5.69 4.15 16.08
N ILE A 99 5.07 2.98 16.24
CA ILE A 99 4.74 2.40 17.55
C ILE A 99 6.00 1.74 18.13
N PRO A 100 6.35 1.98 19.41
CA PRO A 100 7.42 1.27 20.09
C PRO A 100 7.19 -0.25 20.11
N GLN A 101 8.27 -1.02 19.97
CA GLN A 101 8.21 -2.49 19.93
C GLN A 101 7.64 -3.12 21.22
N GLU A 102 7.74 -2.42 22.35
CA GLU A 102 7.17 -2.82 23.63
C GLU A 102 5.64 -2.98 23.58
N LEU A 103 4.99 -2.35 22.60
CA LEU A 103 3.55 -2.48 22.36
C LEU A 103 3.20 -3.58 21.34
N ASN A 104 4.17 -4.34 20.83
CA ASN A 104 3.91 -5.36 19.82
C ASN A 104 2.94 -6.44 20.30
N ALA A 105 3.02 -6.86 21.57
CA ALA A 105 2.08 -7.83 22.15
C ALA A 105 0.62 -7.32 22.09
N PHE A 106 0.41 -6.04 22.42
CA PHE A 106 -0.89 -5.38 22.28
C PHE A 106 -1.33 -5.25 20.83
N CYS A 107 -0.41 -4.91 19.93
CA CYS A 107 -0.69 -4.87 18.48
C CYS A 107 -1.12 -6.23 17.92
N LEU A 108 -0.61 -7.33 18.44
CA LEU A 108 -1.03 -8.67 18.02
C LEU A 108 -2.43 -9.01 18.52
N LYS A 109 -2.73 -8.69 19.78
CA LYS A 109 -4.01 -8.99 20.41
C LYS A 109 -5.14 -8.05 19.94
N HIS A 110 -4.85 -6.77 19.78
CA HIS A 110 -5.80 -5.70 19.49
C HIS A 110 -5.37 -4.86 18.25
N SER A 111 -5.06 -5.55 17.16
CA SER A 111 -4.44 -4.92 15.97
C SER A 111 -5.27 -3.80 15.36
N LYS A 112 -6.60 -3.97 15.30
CA LYS A 112 -7.52 -2.97 14.72
C LYS A 112 -7.50 -1.67 15.55
N GLU A 113 -7.59 -1.81 16.85
CA GLU A 113 -7.66 -0.71 17.82
C GLU A 113 -6.34 0.04 17.86
N LEU A 114 -5.21 -0.67 18.04
CA LEU A 114 -3.88 -0.05 18.11
C LEU A 114 -3.50 0.66 16.80
N TYR A 115 -3.84 0.09 15.65
CA TYR A 115 -3.62 0.75 14.36
C TYR A 115 -4.53 1.97 14.15
N ASN A 116 -5.76 1.95 14.70
CA ASN A 116 -6.62 3.12 14.72
C ASN A 116 -6.05 4.23 15.61
N ILE A 117 -5.56 3.89 16.80
CA ILE A 117 -4.87 4.83 17.71
C ILE A 117 -3.65 5.44 17.01
N LEU A 118 -2.84 4.62 16.34
CA LEU A 118 -1.68 5.09 15.57
C LEU A 118 -2.10 6.13 14.52
N PHE A 119 -3.12 5.87 13.73
CA PHE A 119 -3.64 6.82 12.74
C PHE A 119 -4.16 8.10 13.37
N GLN A 120 -4.91 8.00 14.47
CA GLN A 120 -5.48 9.16 15.16
C GLN A 120 -4.39 10.03 15.79
N ALA A 121 -3.50 9.44 16.58
CA ALA A 121 -2.42 10.15 17.24
C ALA A 121 -1.49 10.85 16.24
N SER A 122 -1.14 10.19 15.13
CA SER A 122 -0.32 10.76 14.07
C SER A 122 -1.00 11.95 13.39
N LYS A 123 -2.27 11.79 13.00
CA LYS A 123 -3.09 12.87 12.44
C LYS A 123 -3.16 14.08 13.40
N GLU A 124 -3.57 13.81 14.65
CA GLU A 124 -3.77 14.87 15.64
C GLU A 124 -2.48 15.60 15.97
N THR A 125 -1.33 14.90 15.97
CA THR A 125 -0.02 15.54 16.13
C THR A 125 0.23 16.53 15.02
N LEU A 126 0.13 16.13 13.76
CA LEU A 126 0.33 17.04 12.62
C LEU A 126 -0.64 18.23 12.65
N PHE A 127 -1.90 18.00 12.99
CA PHE A 127 -2.92 19.05 13.01
C PHE A 127 -2.74 20.00 14.20
N THR A 128 -2.19 19.54 15.33
CA THR A 128 -1.81 20.40 16.44
C THR A 128 -0.77 21.43 15.99
N PHE A 129 0.31 20.97 15.35
CA PHE A 129 1.35 21.87 14.82
C PHE A 129 0.83 22.72 13.65
N GLY A 130 -0.01 22.15 12.78
CA GLY A 130 -0.59 22.89 11.67
C GLY A 130 -1.48 24.06 12.12
N ASN A 131 -2.30 23.86 13.13
CA ASN A 131 -3.21 24.87 13.63
C ASN A 131 -2.52 25.92 14.53
N ASP A 132 -1.34 25.62 15.06
CA ASP A 132 -0.57 26.53 15.90
C ASP A 132 -0.01 27.68 15.05
N LYS A 133 -0.35 28.93 15.44
CA LYS A 133 0.13 30.17 14.78
C LYS A 133 1.65 30.30 14.81
N LYS A 134 2.32 29.74 15.83
CA LYS A 134 3.79 29.73 15.94
C LYS A 134 4.46 28.89 14.85
N HIS A 135 3.71 27.96 14.24
CA HIS A 135 4.19 27.09 13.17
C HIS A 135 3.56 27.45 11.84
N LEU A 136 2.38 26.88 11.52
CA LEU A 136 1.72 27.16 10.24
C LEU A 136 0.51 28.10 10.40
N GLY A 137 -0.31 27.91 11.44
CA GLY A 137 -1.54 28.67 11.66
C GLY A 137 -2.61 28.39 10.60
N ALA A 138 -2.63 27.16 10.04
CA ALA A 138 -3.55 26.79 8.97
C ALA A 138 -3.97 25.32 9.08
N GLN A 139 -5.15 25.00 8.56
CA GLN A 139 -5.68 23.65 8.50
C GLN A 139 -4.97 22.84 7.42
N MET A 140 -4.31 21.77 7.82
CA MET A 140 -3.52 20.91 6.96
C MET A 140 -4.36 19.84 6.25
N GLY A 141 -3.74 19.22 5.23
CA GLY A 141 -4.15 17.95 4.65
C GLY A 141 -3.05 16.91 4.81
N ALA A 142 -3.41 15.64 4.82
CA ALA A 142 -2.44 14.55 4.80
C ALA A 142 -3.04 13.28 4.19
N ILE A 143 -2.18 12.46 3.57
CA ILE A 143 -2.49 11.08 3.17
C ILE A 143 -1.64 10.16 4.05
N SER A 144 -2.26 9.19 4.70
CA SER A 144 -1.60 8.27 5.63
C SER A 144 -1.72 6.83 5.15
N VAL A 145 -0.62 6.07 5.20
CA VAL A 145 -0.55 4.66 4.79
C VAL A 145 0.08 3.83 5.90
N LEU A 146 -0.65 2.81 6.38
CA LEU A 146 -0.15 1.90 7.40
C LEU A 146 0.79 0.85 6.79
N HIS A 147 1.93 0.65 7.44
CA HIS A 147 2.78 -0.52 7.31
C HIS A 147 2.92 -1.20 8.68
N THR A 148 3.01 -2.53 8.68
CA THR A 148 3.12 -3.31 9.91
C THR A 148 4.44 -4.07 10.02
N TRP A 149 5.32 -3.98 9.02
CA TRP A 149 6.52 -4.80 8.90
C TRP A 149 7.82 -3.99 8.88
N GLY A 150 8.85 -4.55 9.52
CA GLY A 150 10.24 -4.21 9.27
C GLY A 150 10.78 -4.93 8.03
N GLN A 151 11.99 -4.61 7.63
CA GLN A 151 12.63 -5.21 6.45
C GLN A 151 12.85 -6.73 6.60
N ASN A 152 13.07 -7.20 7.82
CA ASN A 152 13.24 -8.61 8.21
C ASN A 152 11.93 -9.34 8.53
N LEU A 153 10.77 -8.77 8.14
CA LEU A 153 9.43 -9.29 8.47
C LEU A 153 9.11 -9.30 9.98
N SER A 154 9.82 -8.54 10.81
CA SER A 154 9.41 -8.31 12.19
C SER A 154 8.17 -7.40 12.25
N LEU A 155 7.36 -7.53 13.31
CA LEU A 155 6.24 -6.63 13.55
C LEU A 155 6.77 -5.23 13.92
N HIS A 156 6.47 -4.25 13.08
CA HIS A 156 6.93 -2.87 13.21
C HIS A 156 5.86 -1.91 12.68
N PRO A 157 4.76 -1.71 13.42
CA PRO A 157 3.67 -0.87 12.94
C PRO A 157 4.09 0.60 12.88
N HIS A 158 3.89 1.20 11.71
CA HIS A 158 4.16 2.61 11.47
C HIS A 158 3.28 3.14 10.34
N VAL A 159 3.05 4.44 10.34
CA VAL A 159 2.35 5.12 9.26
C VAL A 159 3.29 6.02 8.51
N HIS A 160 3.25 5.92 7.18
CA HIS A 160 3.84 6.89 6.28
C HIS A 160 2.81 7.95 5.96
N MET A 161 3.15 9.22 6.17
CA MET A 161 2.27 10.33 5.84
C MET A 161 2.87 11.22 4.77
N ILE A 162 2.05 11.61 3.80
CA ILE A 162 2.32 12.64 2.83
C ILE A 162 1.67 13.90 3.34
N VAL A 163 2.44 14.94 3.50
CA VAL A 163 1.96 16.20 4.06
C VAL A 163 2.37 17.33 3.13
N PRO A 164 1.43 18.02 2.47
CA PRO A 164 1.72 19.26 1.76
C PRO A 164 2.30 20.30 2.71
N GLY A 165 3.30 21.05 2.25
CA GLY A 165 3.96 22.12 2.98
C GLY A 165 3.12 23.40 3.05
N GLY A 166 1.86 23.28 3.43
CA GLY A 166 0.93 24.39 3.58
C GLY A 166 -0.43 23.95 4.04
N GLY A 167 -1.33 24.90 4.15
CA GLY A 167 -2.70 24.67 4.60
C GLY A 167 -3.61 25.85 4.34
N PHE A 168 -4.88 25.69 4.67
CA PHE A 168 -5.88 26.74 4.54
C PHE A 168 -6.07 27.50 5.86
N THR A 169 -5.93 28.81 5.83
CA THR A 169 -6.28 29.67 6.97
C THR A 169 -7.78 29.62 7.28
N LYS A 170 -8.19 30.26 8.37
CA LYS A 170 -9.62 30.40 8.72
C LYS A 170 -10.42 31.14 7.62
N GLU A 171 -9.76 32.05 6.92
CA GLU A 171 -10.29 32.84 5.81
C GLU A 171 -10.27 32.08 4.48
N ASN A 172 -9.98 30.77 4.50
CA ASN A 172 -9.87 29.90 3.32
C ASN A 172 -8.79 30.34 2.31
N GLN A 173 -7.75 31.03 2.77
CA GLN A 173 -6.58 31.35 1.95
C GLN A 173 -5.49 30.29 2.12
N TRP A 174 -4.76 30.00 1.05
CA TRP A 174 -3.62 29.10 1.13
C TRP A 174 -2.43 29.80 1.79
N LYS A 175 -1.79 29.11 2.71
CA LYS A 175 -0.58 29.58 3.40
C LYS A 175 0.49 28.49 3.33
N ASN A 176 1.66 28.83 2.80
CA ASN A 176 2.81 27.93 2.79
C ASN A 176 3.47 27.88 4.19
N CYS A 177 4.20 26.79 4.47
CA CYS A 177 5.04 26.70 5.66
C CYS A 177 6.20 27.72 5.59
N ALA A 178 6.65 28.20 6.76
CA ALA A 178 7.50 29.39 6.88
C ALA A 178 8.93 29.24 6.34
N SER A 179 9.45 28.04 6.16
CA SER A 179 10.85 27.78 5.79
C SER A 179 11.02 27.47 4.31
N GLU A 180 10.45 28.27 3.43
CA GLU A 180 10.54 28.08 1.95
C GLU A 180 10.41 26.60 1.49
N GLY A 181 9.84 25.75 2.33
CA GLY A 181 9.64 24.34 2.08
C GLY A 181 10.71 23.39 2.63
N ASP A 182 11.78 23.86 3.26
CA ASP A 182 12.86 22.96 3.73
C ASP A 182 12.55 22.21 5.02
N PHE A 183 11.59 22.71 5.81
CA PHE A 183 11.26 22.16 7.10
C PHE A 183 9.76 22.23 7.39
N LEU A 184 9.14 21.13 7.82
CA LEU A 184 7.72 21.15 8.16
C LEU A 184 7.51 21.59 9.62
N PHE A 185 7.97 20.79 10.59
CA PHE A 185 7.85 21.05 12.04
C PHE A 185 9.01 20.39 12.80
N PRO A 186 9.33 20.87 14.04
CA PRO A 186 10.39 20.30 14.87
C PRO A 186 10.11 18.84 15.22
N VAL A 187 10.91 17.91 14.70
CA VAL A 187 10.71 16.46 14.84
C VAL A 187 10.68 16.02 16.31
N ARG A 188 11.56 16.60 17.17
CA ARG A 188 11.60 16.26 18.61
C ARG A 188 10.29 16.67 19.31
N ALA A 189 9.77 17.84 19.00
CA ALA A 189 8.49 18.31 19.54
C ALA A 189 7.33 17.45 19.05
N MET A 190 7.30 17.12 17.75
CA MET A 190 6.32 16.17 17.19
C MET A 190 6.36 14.82 17.89
N ALA A 191 7.54 14.28 18.19
CA ALA A 191 7.69 12.98 18.87
C ALA A 191 7.10 13.02 20.28
N THR A 192 7.32 14.11 21.03
CA THR A 192 6.76 14.29 22.38
C THR A 192 5.23 14.41 22.35
N VAL A 193 4.69 15.22 21.45
CA VAL A 193 3.23 15.39 21.29
C VAL A 193 2.58 14.09 20.82
N TYR A 194 3.19 13.39 19.86
CA TYR A 194 2.72 12.11 19.37
C TYR A 194 2.67 11.05 20.48
N ARG A 195 3.72 10.94 21.29
CA ARG A 195 3.74 10.04 22.46
C ARG A 195 2.57 10.34 23.39
N GLY A 196 2.38 11.61 23.78
CA GLY A 196 1.28 12.02 24.67
C GLY A 196 -0.09 11.62 24.12
N LYS A 197 -0.39 11.98 22.87
CA LYS A 197 -1.65 11.64 22.21
C LYS A 197 -1.87 10.15 22.02
N PHE A 198 -0.83 9.41 21.71
CA PHE A 198 -0.93 7.96 21.58
C PHE A 198 -1.20 7.32 22.94
N MET A 199 -0.44 7.68 23.96
CA MET A 199 -0.59 7.13 25.32
C MET A 199 -1.95 7.48 25.92
N GLU A 200 -2.47 8.68 25.75
CA GLU A 200 -3.80 9.08 26.17
C GLU A 200 -4.86 8.10 25.60
N LYS A 201 -4.88 7.91 24.27
CA LYS A 201 -5.85 7.04 23.61
C LYS A 201 -5.62 5.56 23.95
N PHE A 202 -4.39 5.15 24.14
CA PHE A 202 -4.05 3.80 24.53
C PHE A 202 -4.52 3.48 25.96
N MET A 203 -4.30 4.42 26.89
CA MET A 203 -4.79 4.26 28.27
C MET A 203 -6.32 4.25 28.33
N GLN A 204 -6.99 5.10 27.56
CA GLN A 204 -8.45 5.10 27.44
C GLN A 204 -8.93 3.73 26.91
N PHE A 205 -8.33 3.21 25.83
CA PHE A 205 -8.65 1.89 25.28
C PHE A 205 -8.48 0.77 26.33
N LEU A 206 -7.39 0.79 27.11
CA LEU A 206 -7.15 -0.20 28.16
C LEU A 206 -8.22 -0.13 29.27
N ALA A 207 -8.59 1.07 29.68
CA ALA A 207 -9.63 1.29 30.70
C ALA A 207 -11.00 0.78 30.22
N GLU A 208 -11.39 1.11 28.99
CA GLU A 208 -12.66 0.65 28.38
C GLU A 208 -12.74 -0.88 28.26
N ASN A 209 -11.61 -1.57 28.13
CA ASN A 209 -11.53 -3.02 27.99
C ASN A 209 -11.14 -3.75 29.29
N GLY A 210 -11.04 -3.03 30.41
CA GLY A 210 -10.65 -3.64 31.69
C GLY A 210 -9.26 -4.31 31.64
N THR A 211 -8.36 -3.85 30.77
CA THR A 211 -7.04 -4.45 30.57
C THR A 211 -6.00 -3.66 31.37
N PRO A 212 -5.39 -4.24 32.42
CA PRO A 212 -4.36 -3.55 33.17
C PRO A 212 -3.08 -3.38 32.35
N ILE A 213 -2.31 -2.33 32.61
CA ILE A 213 -0.95 -2.14 32.12
C ILE A 213 0.00 -2.14 33.32
N GLU A 214 1.08 -2.91 33.19
CA GLU A 214 2.14 -2.90 34.20
C GLU A 214 2.76 -1.50 34.33
N LEU A 215 2.96 -1.05 35.58
CA LEU A 215 3.58 0.27 35.85
C LEU A 215 4.98 0.39 35.25
N SER A 216 5.76 -0.70 35.25
CA SER A 216 7.07 -0.81 34.61
C SER A 216 7.01 -0.51 33.13
N LEU A 217 6.08 -1.14 32.40
CA LEU A 217 5.87 -0.90 30.97
C LEU A 217 5.42 0.53 30.70
N ARG A 218 4.47 1.04 31.52
CA ARG A 218 3.99 2.43 31.38
C ARG A 218 5.14 3.43 31.53
N ARG A 219 5.99 3.29 32.58
CA ARG A 219 7.18 4.13 32.78
C ARG A 219 8.11 4.05 31.57
N LYS A 220 8.46 2.83 31.13
CA LYS A 220 9.32 2.60 29.96
C LYS A 220 8.81 3.31 28.71
N LEU A 221 7.48 3.31 28.46
CA LEU A 221 6.88 3.96 27.30
C LEU A 221 6.98 5.50 27.38
N TYR A 222 6.93 6.09 28.59
CA TYR A 222 7.08 7.53 28.76
C TYR A 222 8.55 7.97 28.74
N ASP A 223 9.47 7.17 29.24
CA ASP A 223 10.91 7.48 29.30
C ASP A 223 11.57 7.33 27.93
N LYS A 224 11.06 6.39 27.12
CA LYS A 224 11.58 6.14 25.78
C LYS A 224 11.36 7.30 24.82
N LYS A 225 12.38 7.61 24.02
CA LYS A 225 12.22 8.50 22.86
C LYS A 225 11.43 7.80 21.75
N TRP A 226 10.25 8.31 21.45
CA TRP A 226 9.44 7.81 20.35
C TRP A 226 9.97 8.30 19.01
N VAL A 227 9.88 7.47 17.99
CA VAL A 227 10.45 7.77 16.68
C VAL A 227 9.39 8.44 15.80
N VAL A 228 9.63 9.70 15.50
CA VAL A 228 9.03 10.43 14.39
C VAL A 228 10.15 10.76 13.42
N TYR A 229 9.98 10.45 12.17
CA TYR A 229 10.95 10.76 11.12
C TYR A 229 10.29 11.68 10.10
N ALA A 230 10.92 12.78 9.79
CA ALA A 230 10.52 13.69 8.70
C ALA A 230 11.68 13.78 7.73
N LYS A 231 11.43 13.44 6.46
CA LYS A 231 12.40 13.59 5.39
C LYS A 231 12.35 15.01 4.85
N GLN A 232 13.49 15.54 4.40
CA GLN A 232 13.55 16.77 3.62
C GLN A 232 12.52 16.74 2.47
N PRO A 233 11.96 17.89 2.11
CA PRO A 233 10.90 17.98 1.13
C PRO A 233 11.38 17.48 -0.24
N PHE A 234 10.44 16.99 -0.99
CA PHE A 234 10.66 16.69 -2.40
C PHE A 234 10.55 18.00 -3.19
N LYS A 235 11.57 18.33 -3.93
CA LYS A 235 11.59 19.54 -4.78
C LYS A 235 10.51 19.54 -5.87
N ASN A 236 10.06 18.35 -6.27
CA ASN A 236 9.01 18.18 -7.28
C ASN A 236 7.85 17.37 -6.71
N ALA A 237 6.63 17.92 -6.79
CA ALA A 237 5.41 17.31 -6.30
C ALA A 237 5.11 15.93 -6.96
N GLU A 238 5.45 15.74 -8.23
CA GLU A 238 5.25 14.46 -8.92
C GLU A 238 6.14 13.35 -8.34
N ASN A 239 7.39 13.66 -8.00
CA ASN A 239 8.31 12.70 -7.38
C ASN A 239 7.81 12.19 -6.05
N VAL A 240 7.06 13.00 -5.31
CA VAL A 240 6.40 12.60 -4.05
C VAL A 240 5.42 11.48 -4.28
N VAL A 241 4.53 11.64 -5.26
CA VAL A 241 3.48 10.66 -5.52
C VAL A 241 4.07 9.34 -6.02
N GLU A 242 5.10 9.39 -6.85
CA GLU A 242 5.80 8.18 -7.31
C GLU A 242 6.55 7.49 -6.15
N TYR A 243 7.25 8.27 -5.33
CA TYR A 243 7.90 7.76 -4.13
C TYR A 243 6.90 7.08 -3.19
N LEU A 244 5.75 7.68 -2.99
CA LEU A 244 4.72 7.19 -2.07
C LEU A 244 3.87 6.08 -2.67
N GLY A 245 3.76 6.04 -4.00
CA GLY A 245 3.24 4.89 -4.71
C GLY A 245 3.97 3.60 -4.32
N ARG A 246 5.28 3.71 -4.03
CA ARG A 246 6.08 2.58 -3.52
C ARG A 246 5.58 2.08 -2.15
N TYR A 247 4.93 2.92 -1.35
CA TYR A 247 4.43 2.57 -0.01
C TYR A 247 2.94 2.24 0.00
N SER A 248 2.13 2.86 -0.88
CA SER A 248 0.67 2.74 -0.87
C SER A 248 0.18 1.29 -1.03
N HIS A 249 0.76 0.57 -1.99
CA HIS A 249 0.42 -0.83 -2.29
C HIS A 249 1.56 -1.81 -1.95
N LYS A 250 2.52 -1.37 -1.14
CA LYS A 250 3.58 -2.24 -0.65
C LYS A 250 3.00 -3.33 0.25
N ILE A 251 3.55 -4.51 0.11
CA ILE A 251 3.26 -5.71 0.88
C ILE A 251 4.47 -6.05 1.74
N ALA A 252 4.30 -6.91 2.73
CA ALA A 252 5.36 -7.27 3.67
C ALA A 252 6.62 -7.80 2.95
N ILE A 253 6.43 -8.63 1.92
CA ILE A 253 7.52 -9.12 1.09
C ILE A 253 7.11 -9.22 -0.39
N SER A 254 7.97 -8.77 -1.30
CA SER A 254 7.81 -8.97 -2.74
C SER A 254 8.52 -10.24 -3.20
N ASN A 255 8.04 -10.86 -4.28
CA ASN A 255 8.67 -12.06 -4.84
C ASN A 255 10.15 -11.84 -5.24
N HIS A 256 10.53 -10.64 -5.66
CA HIS A 256 11.93 -10.31 -6.00
C HIS A 256 12.90 -10.37 -4.80
N ARG A 257 12.38 -10.30 -3.59
CA ARG A 257 13.18 -10.45 -2.37
C ARG A 257 13.45 -11.90 -2.01
N LEU A 258 12.64 -12.84 -2.50
CA LEU A 258 12.85 -14.28 -2.31
C LEU A 258 14.06 -14.73 -3.15
N LYS A 259 14.99 -15.46 -2.53
CA LYS A 259 16.28 -15.85 -3.12
C LYS A 259 16.47 -17.35 -3.22
N ALA A 260 15.95 -18.11 -2.24
CA ALA A 260 15.96 -19.57 -2.25
C ALA A 260 14.76 -20.13 -1.48
N ILE A 261 14.29 -21.29 -1.88
CA ILE A 261 13.31 -22.13 -1.19
C ILE A 261 13.86 -23.55 -1.32
N ALA A 262 14.43 -24.08 -0.25
CA ALA A 262 15.02 -25.43 -0.24
C ALA A 262 15.05 -25.97 1.18
N ASP A 263 14.96 -27.29 1.33
CA ASP A 263 15.15 -28.03 2.59
C ASP A 263 14.36 -27.46 3.77
N GLY A 264 13.10 -27.09 3.55
CA GLY A 264 12.25 -26.52 4.58
C GLY A 264 12.57 -25.06 4.94
N ASN A 265 13.49 -24.42 4.22
CA ASN A 265 13.97 -23.06 4.50
C ASN A 265 13.61 -22.09 3.39
N VAL A 266 13.39 -20.82 3.77
CA VAL A 266 13.14 -19.69 2.88
C VAL A 266 14.17 -18.61 3.10
N SER A 267 14.96 -18.30 2.07
CA SER A 267 15.95 -17.23 2.09
C SER A 267 15.44 -16.00 1.33
N PHE A 268 15.62 -14.82 1.91
CA PHE A 268 15.22 -13.55 1.32
C PHE A 268 16.19 -12.42 1.63
N SER A 269 16.23 -11.41 0.76
CA SER A 269 17.04 -10.22 0.95
C SER A 269 16.29 -9.15 1.75
N TYR A 270 17.02 -8.40 2.59
CA TYR A 270 16.52 -7.25 3.33
C TYR A 270 17.56 -6.14 3.41
N LYS A 271 17.11 -4.90 3.61
CA LYS A 271 18.00 -3.76 3.85
C LYS A 271 18.18 -3.53 5.34
N ASP A 272 19.42 -3.52 5.78
CA ASP A 272 19.80 -3.18 7.16
C ASP A 272 20.05 -1.68 7.26
N TYR A 273 19.01 -0.94 7.66
CA TYR A 273 19.10 0.52 7.79
C TYR A 273 19.95 0.98 8.98
N ALA A 274 20.14 0.14 9.99
CA ALA A 274 20.98 0.45 11.14
C ALA A 274 22.48 0.47 10.77
N HIS A 275 22.86 -0.30 9.73
CA HIS A 275 24.24 -0.43 9.28
C HIS A 275 24.40 0.05 7.83
N GLY A 276 24.04 1.30 7.55
CA GLY A 276 24.32 1.94 6.27
C GLY A 276 23.46 1.47 5.08
N SER A 277 22.25 0.91 5.34
CA SER A 277 21.33 0.44 4.28
C SER A 277 21.90 -0.70 3.41
N VAL A 278 22.83 -1.49 3.95
CA VAL A 278 23.43 -2.63 3.26
C VAL A 278 22.37 -3.71 3.02
N THR A 279 22.42 -4.34 1.83
CA THR A 279 21.58 -5.49 1.54
C THR A 279 22.17 -6.74 2.21
N LYS A 280 21.40 -7.35 3.11
CA LYS A 280 21.70 -8.60 3.79
C LYS A 280 20.71 -9.70 3.38
N PHE A 281 21.06 -10.94 3.68
CA PHE A 281 20.20 -12.10 3.48
C PHE A 281 19.78 -12.67 4.83
N MET A 282 18.57 -13.21 4.88
CA MET A 282 18.03 -13.91 6.04
C MET A 282 17.41 -15.22 5.56
N THR A 283 17.74 -16.30 6.25
CA THR A 283 17.14 -17.62 6.05
C THR A 283 16.30 -17.96 7.28
N LEU A 284 15.08 -18.39 7.06
CA LEU A 284 14.14 -18.81 8.09
C LEU A 284 13.55 -20.16 7.71
N GLU A 285 13.22 -20.98 8.69
CA GLU A 285 12.33 -22.11 8.47
C GLU A 285 11.02 -21.65 7.86
N ALA A 286 10.44 -22.45 6.96
CA ALA A 286 9.23 -22.09 6.24
C ALA A 286 8.05 -21.75 7.18
N ASP A 287 7.93 -22.48 8.28
CA ASP A 287 6.89 -22.23 9.30
C ASP A 287 7.07 -20.85 9.96
N GLU A 288 8.31 -20.48 10.32
CA GLU A 288 8.62 -19.17 10.91
C GLU A 288 8.45 -18.05 9.89
N PHE A 289 8.83 -18.27 8.64
CA PHE A 289 8.58 -17.32 7.55
C PHE A 289 7.09 -17.06 7.36
N LEU A 290 6.26 -18.12 7.29
CA LEU A 290 4.81 -18.01 7.16
C LEU A 290 4.17 -17.36 8.40
N ARG A 291 4.64 -17.70 9.60
CA ARG A 291 4.22 -17.07 10.84
C ARG A 291 4.47 -15.56 10.80
N ARG A 292 5.69 -15.13 10.44
CA ARG A 292 5.99 -13.68 10.28
C ARG A 292 5.14 -13.04 9.22
N PHE A 293 4.95 -13.68 8.08
CA PHE A 293 4.06 -13.15 7.04
C PHE A 293 2.62 -12.93 7.56
N CYS A 294 2.09 -13.87 8.33
CA CYS A 294 0.75 -13.77 8.92
C CYS A 294 0.59 -12.58 9.88
N LEU A 295 1.65 -12.14 10.59
CA LEU A 295 1.61 -10.95 11.45
C LEU A 295 1.21 -9.67 10.68
N HIS A 296 1.36 -9.67 9.36
CA HIS A 296 1.12 -8.50 8.50
C HIS A 296 -0.21 -8.57 7.76
N ILE A 297 -0.99 -9.62 7.99
CA ILE A 297 -2.36 -9.74 7.45
C ILE A 297 -3.29 -8.87 8.28
N LEU A 298 -3.74 -7.78 7.69
CA LEU A 298 -4.58 -6.79 8.35
C LEU A 298 -5.98 -7.33 8.65
N PRO A 299 -6.65 -6.84 9.71
CA PRO A 299 -8.04 -7.20 10.01
C PRO A 299 -8.99 -7.05 8.82
N PRO A 300 -10.08 -7.83 8.76
CA PRO A 300 -11.09 -7.70 7.71
C PRO A 300 -11.60 -6.27 7.61
N LYS A 301 -11.79 -5.77 6.38
CA LYS A 301 -12.30 -4.42 6.08
C LYS A 301 -11.48 -3.27 6.69
N PHE A 302 -10.29 -3.52 7.24
CA PHE A 302 -9.44 -2.46 7.78
C PHE A 302 -8.97 -1.51 6.67
N VAL A 303 -9.18 -0.20 6.88
CA VAL A 303 -8.78 0.84 5.93
C VAL A 303 -7.31 1.18 6.16
N LYS A 304 -6.44 0.71 5.24
CA LYS A 304 -4.98 0.86 5.31
C LYS A 304 -4.49 2.26 4.92
N MET A 305 -5.25 2.97 4.07
CA MET A 305 -4.92 4.31 3.58
C MET A 305 -6.01 5.28 3.99
N ARG A 306 -5.64 6.43 4.57
CA ARG A 306 -6.59 7.43 5.06
C ARG A 306 -6.19 8.82 4.57
N HIS A 307 -7.21 9.62 4.25
CA HIS A 307 -7.07 10.98 3.76
C HIS A 307 -7.64 11.94 4.78
N TYR A 308 -6.91 13.02 5.09
CA TYR A 308 -7.27 13.96 6.12
C TYR A 308 -7.28 15.41 5.63
N GLY A 309 -8.06 16.26 6.31
CA GLY A 309 -8.16 17.68 6.02
C GLY A 309 -8.60 17.95 4.59
N PHE A 310 -7.97 18.89 3.93
CA PHE A 310 -8.32 19.26 2.55
C PHE A 310 -8.00 18.20 1.49
N LEU A 311 -7.24 17.15 1.83
CA LEU A 311 -7.02 15.98 0.95
C LEU A 311 -8.08 14.88 1.13
N SER A 312 -9.06 15.07 2.03
CA SER A 312 -10.18 14.14 2.18
C SER A 312 -11.18 14.24 1.02
N SER A 313 -11.94 13.17 0.79
CA SER A 313 -12.96 13.16 -0.25
C SER A 313 -14.02 14.26 -0.09
N ARG A 314 -14.31 14.67 1.16
CA ARG A 314 -15.27 15.74 1.48
C ARG A 314 -14.76 17.14 1.07
N ALA A 315 -13.47 17.34 0.98
CA ALA A 315 -12.85 18.63 0.68
C ALA A 315 -12.36 18.77 -0.78
N LYS A 316 -12.71 17.86 -1.66
CA LYS A 316 -12.26 17.85 -3.07
C LYS A 316 -12.57 19.15 -3.82
N GLN A 317 -13.72 19.76 -3.54
CA GLN A 317 -14.09 21.03 -4.19
C GLN A 317 -13.14 22.16 -3.77
N LYS A 318 -12.83 22.24 -2.46
CA LYS A 318 -11.88 23.22 -1.93
C LYS A 318 -10.49 23.07 -2.54
N LEU A 319 -10.03 21.81 -2.68
CA LEU A 319 -8.77 21.51 -3.33
C LEU A 319 -8.74 21.95 -4.80
N LYS A 320 -9.81 21.70 -5.56
CA LYS A 320 -9.91 22.12 -6.96
C LYS A 320 -9.87 23.63 -7.13
N ILE A 321 -10.57 24.37 -6.26
CA ILE A 321 -10.56 25.84 -6.28
C ILE A 321 -9.12 26.34 -6.08
N GLU A 322 -8.39 25.75 -5.12
CA GLU A 322 -7.00 26.14 -4.86
C GLU A 322 -6.08 25.78 -6.04
N GLN A 323 -6.27 24.62 -6.65
CA GLN A 323 -5.53 24.24 -7.87
C GLN A 323 -5.73 25.27 -8.99
N MET A 324 -6.98 25.73 -9.20
CA MET A 324 -7.27 26.76 -10.19
C MET A 324 -6.58 28.10 -9.87
N LYS A 325 -6.58 28.51 -8.60
CA LYS A 325 -5.87 29.71 -8.15
C LYS A 325 -4.35 29.62 -8.39
N GLN A 326 -3.79 28.43 -8.26
CA GLN A 326 -2.37 28.15 -8.53
C GLN A 326 -2.05 27.90 -10.02
N GLY A 327 -2.99 28.12 -10.92
CA GLY A 327 -2.81 27.93 -12.37
C GLY A 327 -2.72 26.45 -12.80
N ILE A 328 -3.08 25.51 -11.90
CA ILE A 328 -3.07 24.08 -12.22
C ILE A 328 -4.31 23.75 -13.02
N SER A 329 -4.14 23.23 -14.25
CA SER A 329 -5.27 22.84 -15.10
C SER A 329 -6.10 21.74 -14.44
N THR A 330 -7.32 22.10 -14.01
CA THR A 330 -8.32 21.18 -13.46
C THR A 330 -9.27 20.63 -14.51
N ALA A 331 -8.92 20.77 -15.82
CA ALA A 331 -9.74 20.30 -16.92
C ALA A 331 -10.21 18.86 -16.67
N LYS A 332 -11.48 18.59 -16.96
CA LYS A 332 -12.28 17.35 -16.69
C LYS A 332 -11.59 16.01 -17.00
N LYS A 333 -10.38 15.77 -16.47
CA LYS A 333 -9.70 14.48 -16.59
C LYS A 333 -10.17 13.45 -15.54
N SER A 334 -10.76 13.89 -14.43
CA SER A 334 -11.06 13.06 -13.27
C SER A 334 -12.06 11.93 -13.51
N SER A 335 -13.06 12.12 -14.37
CA SER A 335 -14.05 11.07 -14.65
C SER A 335 -13.54 9.94 -15.55
N LYS A 336 -12.46 10.17 -16.29
CA LYS A 336 -11.86 9.16 -17.18
C LYS A 336 -10.76 8.32 -16.50
N ILE A 337 -10.03 8.84 -15.50
CA ILE A 337 -8.90 8.14 -14.88
C ILE A 337 -9.35 7.04 -13.92
N GLU A 338 -10.44 7.25 -13.18
CA GLU A 338 -11.02 6.18 -12.34
C GLU A 338 -11.50 4.98 -13.17
N LYS A 339 -11.77 5.20 -14.45
CA LYS A 339 -12.21 4.16 -15.39
C LYS A 339 -11.11 3.63 -16.32
N LYS A 340 -9.84 4.08 -16.17
CA LYS A 340 -8.75 3.49 -16.96
C LYS A 340 -8.67 1.98 -16.73
N GLY A 341 -8.96 1.25 -17.79
CA GLY A 341 -8.94 -0.20 -17.76
C GLY A 341 -7.54 -0.74 -17.44
N TYR A 342 -7.47 -1.99 -16.98
CA TYR A 342 -6.20 -2.69 -16.76
C TYR A 342 -5.27 -2.58 -17.97
N LYS A 343 -5.80 -2.74 -19.19
CA LYS A 343 -5.06 -2.69 -20.45
C LYS A 343 -4.37 -1.35 -20.67
N GLU A 344 -5.10 -0.25 -20.47
CA GLU A 344 -4.57 1.10 -20.66
C GLU A 344 -3.46 1.44 -19.64
N ILE A 345 -3.66 1.06 -18.38
CA ILE A 345 -2.65 1.27 -17.34
C ILE A 345 -1.39 0.44 -17.64
N THR A 346 -1.55 -0.80 -18.06
CA THR A 346 -0.43 -1.68 -18.37
C THR A 346 0.37 -1.14 -19.55
N LYS A 347 -0.31 -0.65 -20.59
CA LYS A 347 0.33 -0.05 -21.75
C LYS A 347 1.06 1.24 -21.42
N ASN A 348 0.37 2.20 -20.77
CA ASN A 348 0.87 3.56 -20.59
C ASN A 348 1.83 3.72 -19.40
N GLN A 349 1.67 2.91 -18.34
CA GLN A 349 2.47 3.05 -17.11
C GLN A 349 3.50 1.93 -16.93
N LEU A 350 3.22 0.73 -17.47
CA LEU A 350 4.12 -0.42 -17.34
C LEU A 350 4.84 -0.78 -18.65
N GLY A 351 4.57 -0.05 -19.73
CA GLY A 351 5.23 -0.24 -21.02
C GLY A 351 4.89 -1.58 -21.72
N PHE A 352 3.80 -2.23 -21.32
CA PHE A 352 3.40 -3.53 -21.86
C PHE A 352 1.96 -3.49 -22.41
N ASP A 353 1.82 -3.60 -23.74
CA ASP A 353 0.52 -3.70 -24.38
C ASP A 353 0.02 -5.17 -24.34
N VAL A 354 -1.00 -5.39 -23.49
CA VAL A 354 -1.57 -6.74 -23.31
C VAL A 354 -2.34 -7.24 -24.53
N ASP A 355 -2.74 -6.33 -25.41
CA ASP A 355 -3.46 -6.69 -26.64
C ASP A 355 -2.52 -6.93 -27.82
N GLN A 356 -1.24 -6.62 -27.71
CA GLN A 356 -0.26 -6.91 -28.75
C GLN A 356 0.25 -8.35 -28.62
N CYS A 357 0.33 -9.04 -29.74
CA CYS A 357 0.90 -10.39 -29.78
C CYS A 357 2.40 -10.36 -29.45
N VAL A 358 2.82 -11.16 -28.48
CA VAL A 358 4.24 -11.27 -28.07
C VAL A 358 5.10 -12.02 -29.08
N CYS A 359 4.48 -12.86 -29.92
CA CYS A 359 5.14 -13.68 -30.93
C CYS A 359 5.44 -12.86 -32.20
N CYS A 360 4.41 -12.45 -32.93
CA CYS A 360 4.58 -11.73 -34.21
C CYS A 360 4.73 -10.20 -34.04
N LYS A 361 4.38 -9.65 -32.87
CA LYS A 361 4.40 -8.19 -32.55
C LYS A 361 3.52 -7.31 -33.48
N LYS A 362 2.81 -7.92 -34.42
CA LYS A 362 1.95 -7.24 -35.42
C LYS A 362 0.47 -7.42 -35.08
N GLY A 363 0.04 -8.66 -34.83
CA GLY A 363 -1.36 -9.01 -34.58
C GLY A 363 -1.81 -8.66 -33.17
N ARG A 364 -3.15 -8.68 -32.99
CA ARG A 364 -3.82 -8.42 -31.71
C ARG A 364 -4.30 -9.73 -31.07
N MET A 365 -4.23 -9.76 -29.75
CA MET A 365 -4.73 -10.87 -28.95
C MET A 365 -6.24 -10.73 -28.74
N ILE A 366 -7.00 -11.68 -29.26
CA ILE A 366 -8.47 -11.74 -29.16
C ILE A 366 -8.84 -12.90 -28.25
N THR A 367 -9.69 -12.68 -27.26
CA THR A 367 -10.16 -13.72 -26.35
C THR A 367 -11.12 -14.65 -27.10
N VAL A 368 -10.71 -15.91 -27.24
CA VAL A 368 -11.49 -16.94 -27.99
C VAL A 368 -12.19 -17.91 -27.06
N MET A 369 -11.71 -18.08 -25.84
CA MET A 369 -12.29 -18.99 -24.86
C MET A 369 -12.23 -18.39 -23.46
N GLN A 370 -13.25 -18.63 -22.67
CA GLN A 370 -13.28 -18.26 -21.25
C GLN A 370 -13.63 -19.49 -20.41
N PHE A 371 -12.99 -19.63 -19.26
CA PHE A 371 -13.28 -20.69 -18.32
C PHE A 371 -13.35 -20.11 -16.88
N MET A 372 -14.35 -20.56 -16.15
CA MET A 372 -14.57 -20.20 -14.75
C MET A 372 -13.91 -21.24 -13.85
N ALA A 373 -13.69 -20.88 -12.57
CA ALA A 373 -13.27 -21.86 -11.58
C ALA A 373 -14.25 -23.04 -11.53
N ASN A 374 -13.71 -24.26 -11.60
CA ASN A 374 -14.48 -25.51 -11.53
C ASN A 374 -15.61 -25.64 -12.59
N ALA A 375 -15.50 -24.96 -13.71
CA ALA A 375 -16.45 -25.04 -14.81
C ALA A 375 -15.72 -25.36 -16.14
N PRO A 376 -16.37 -26.07 -17.08
CA PRO A 376 -15.78 -26.35 -18.38
C PRO A 376 -15.54 -25.06 -19.18
N PRO A 377 -14.54 -25.02 -20.06
CA PRO A 377 -14.30 -23.91 -20.97
C PRO A 377 -15.52 -23.62 -21.86
N LYS A 378 -15.85 -22.33 -21.97
CA LYS A 378 -16.89 -21.85 -22.88
C LYS A 378 -16.24 -21.09 -24.03
N GLN A 379 -16.54 -21.45 -25.26
CA GLN A 379 -16.17 -20.68 -26.44
C GLN A 379 -16.95 -19.36 -26.45
N ILE A 380 -16.26 -18.27 -26.72
CA ILE A 380 -16.89 -16.96 -26.93
C ILE A 380 -17.22 -16.88 -28.40
N ASN A 381 -18.52 -16.98 -28.73
CA ASN A 381 -19.01 -16.70 -30.08
C ASN A 381 -18.87 -15.20 -30.34
N ASP A 382 -17.81 -14.84 -31.03
CA ASP A 382 -17.55 -13.42 -31.36
C ASP A 382 -18.51 -12.99 -32.49
N LYS A 383 -19.58 -12.29 -32.12
CA LYS A 383 -20.50 -11.66 -33.09
C LYS A 383 -19.77 -10.69 -34.05
N ARG A 384 -18.53 -10.28 -33.78
CA ARG A 384 -17.69 -9.45 -34.65
C ARG A 384 -17.09 -10.20 -35.84
N LYS A 385 -17.02 -11.54 -35.82
CA LYS A 385 -16.57 -12.32 -36.98
C LYS A 385 -17.50 -12.22 -38.21
N LYS A 386 -18.77 -11.83 -38.00
CA LYS A 386 -19.73 -11.64 -39.13
C LYS A 386 -19.51 -10.37 -39.93
N GLN A 387 -18.83 -9.37 -39.42
CA GLN A 387 -18.58 -8.11 -40.17
C GLN A 387 -17.33 -8.15 -41.06
N ILE A 388 -16.40 -9.04 -40.80
CA ILE A 388 -15.16 -9.12 -41.61
C ILE A 388 -15.35 -9.98 -42.86
N ASN A 389 -16.28 -10.96 -42.83
CA ASN A 389 -16.56 -11.83 -44.00
C ASN A 389 -17.64 -11.29 -44.97
N SER A 390 -18.18 -10.11 -44.74
CA SER A 390 -19.14 -9.43 -45.64
C SER A 390 -18.51 -8.33 -46.49
N THR A 391 -17.15 -8.20 -46.44
CA THR A 391 -16.42 -7.16 -47.20
C THR A 391 -15.23 -7.80 -47.96
N LEU A 392 -15.38 -9.04 -48.39
CA LEU A 392 -14.52 -9.70 -49.42
C LEU A 392 -15.34 -10.07 -50.60
#